data_7221ebcdf27d39ad4ac1bbd7243196ee
#
_entry.id   7221ebcdf27d39ad4ac1bbd7243196ee
#
_cell.length_a   1.000
_cell.length_b   1.000
_cell.length_c   1.000
_cell.angle_alpha   90.00
_cell.angle_beta   90.00
_cell.angle_gamma   90.00
#
_symmetry.space_group_name_H-M   'P 1'
#
loop_
_entity.id
_entity.type
_entity.pdbx_description
1 polymer ?
#
loop_
_entity_poly.entity_id
_entity_poly.type
_entity_poly.pdbx_seq_one_letter_code
_entity_poly.pdbx_strand_id
1 'polypeptide(L)'
;GAAESWTLAEDAKTYVFTMRENGKWSNGDDVTADDFVYGLRRSVDPSTLSNYSSMLYPIKNARDIVLGIKDPETLGVRSEGPKTLIIELDEPTPYFLSLLTHSTTYAAHRPTVEEFGAQFTRPGNLVGNGAFRLQEWRVQSHIKLVRNTEYWDNKNTTLEEVYYYPLDDTNSAFKRYRAQELDFTDTVLAEQLPWIRQCLPNDLKISPYFGSYYYGFNNTQPPFKDKPKLRTALSMAIDRNVITDIILGAGQIPSYSLVPPVKSFKAVPANWSGWTQEKKNQEAQRLYLASGFSKENPLEVEILYNTSENHKRIALAIAAMWKQALGVKTTLRNQEWKVFLETRRLKQGTQIFRAGWIGDYDDPYTFSQLLHSENEMNHAGYSSKEYDELINLAATKNAGEDRLDVLRRAEKIMLEDMPVIPIYFYVSQHLIKPRVSGLEGNVMDHHYSKYVKILKTETVNNNGQP
;
A
#
# COMPACT_ATOMS: atom_id res chain seq x y z
N GLY A 1 6.02 -17.41 -11.26
CA GLY A 1 6.17 -16.23 -12.10
C GLY A 1 6.57 -16.58 -13.53
N ALA A 2 6.85 -15.57 -14.34
CA ALA A 2 7.31 -15.75 -15.72
C ALA A 2 8.72 -16.33 -15.79
N ALA A 3 9.57 -16.03 -14.81
CA ALA A 3 10.85 -16.71 -14.64
C ALA A 3 10.68 -18.05 -13.91
N GLU A 4 11.47 -19.04 -14.29
CA GLU A 4 11.56 -20.34 -13.65
C GLU A 4 12.53 -20.32 -12.47
N SER A 5 13.67 -19.64 -12.65
CA SER A 5 14.72 -19.49 -11.66
C SER A 5 15.44 -18.15 -11.78
N TRP A 6 16.27 -17.86 -10.80
CA TRP A 6 17.16 -16.70 -10.80
C TRP A 6 18.43 -16.99 -9.99
N THR A 7 19.49 -16.26 -10.29
CA THR A 7 20.74 -16.23 -9.53
C THR A 7 21.14 -14.79 -9.26
N LEU A 8 21.87 -14.58 -8.16
CA LEU A 8 22.49 -13.30 -7.80
C LEU A 8 23.99 -13.50 -7.88
N ALA A 9 24.68 -12.64 -8.62
CA ALA A 9 26.13 -12.66 -8.72
C ALA A 9 26.81 -12.28 -7.39
N GLU A 10 28.09 -12.53 -7.26
CA GLU A 10 28.88 -12.26 -6.05
C GLU A 10 28.94 -10.75 -5.69
N ASP A 11 28.73 -9.88 -6.68
CA ASP A 11 28.63 -8.44 -6.49
C ASP A 11 27.36 -7.98 -5.74
N ALA A 12 26.42 -8.88 -5.50
CA ALA A 12 25.11 -8.64 -4.92
C ALA A 12 24.26 -7.58 -5.66
N LYS A 13 24.57 -7.27 -6.92
CA LYS A 13 23.94 -6.27 -7.76
C LYS A 13 23.39 -6.83 -9.07
N THR A 14 23.94 -7.93 -9.56
CA THR A 14 23.57 -8.51 -10.85
C THR A 14 22.69 -9.72 -10.68
N TYR A 15 21.43 -9.60 -11.10
CA TYR A 15 20.47 -10.69 -11.14
C TYR A 15 20.38 -11.28 -12.55
N VAL A 16 20.40 -12.60 -12.64
CA VAL A 16 20.19 -13.35 -13.89
C VAL A 16 18.96 -14.21 -13.73
N PHE A 17 17.93 -13.94 -14.54
CA PHE A 17 16.66 -14.67 -14.54
C PHE A 17 16.58 -15.61 -15.74
N THR A 18 16.22 -16.88 -15.51
CA THR A 18 15.89 -17.83 -16.56
C THR A 18 14.39 -17.84 -16.77
N MET A 19 13.95 -17.45 -17.96
CA MET A 19 12.53 -17.39 -18.31
C MET A 19 12.00 -18.80 -18.60
N ARG A 20 10.70 -19.03 -18.33
CA ARG A 20 10.04 -20.29 -18.62
C ARG A 20 10.02 -20.60 -20.12
N GLU A 21 10.34 -21.85 -20.49
CA GLU A 21 10.26 -22.29 -21.89
C GLU A 21 8.83 -22.25 -22.43
N ASN A 22 7.83 -22.60 -21.61
CA ASN A 22 6.41 -22.64 -21.97
C ASN A 22 5.66 -21.34 -21.66
N GLY A 23 6.36 -20.22 -21.42
CA GLY A 23 5.74 -18.92 -21.22
C GLY A 23 5.14 -18.39 -22.51
N LYS A 24 3.81 -18.15 -22.51
CA LYS A 24 3.07 -17.63 -23.66
C LYS A 24 2.31 -16.36 -23.30
N TRP A 25 2.17 -15.47 -24.28
CA TRP A 25 1.20 -14.40 -24.30
C TRP A 25 -0.18 -14.96 -24.68
N SER A 26 -1.24 -14.24 -24.34
CA SER A 26 -2.63 -14.68 -24.59
C SER A 26 -3.02 -14.78 -26.06
N ASN A 27 -2.20 -14.27 -26.97
CA ASN A 27 -2.33 -14.41 -28.41
C ASN A 27 -1.52 -15.58 -28.99
N GLY A 28 -0.79 -16.31 -28.15
CA GLY A 28 0.04 -17.47 -28.52
C GLY A 28 1.51 -17.18 -28.75
N ASP A 29 1.93 -15.92 -28.79
CA ASP A 29 3.34 -15.54 -28.93
C ASP A 29 4.16 -16.02 -27.73
N ASP A 30 5.45 -16.24 -27.90
CA ASP A 30 6.35 -16.59 -26.81
C ASP A 30 6.63 -15.40 -25.89
N VAL A 31 6.63 -15.62 -24.58
CA VAL A 31 7.15 -14.64 -23.62
C VAL A 31 8.68 -14.74 -23.59
N THR A 32 9.33 -13.62 -23.86
CA THR A 32 10.78 -13.52 -23.95
C THR A 32 11.38 -12.57 -22.92
N ALA A 33 12.69 -12.64 -22.72
CA ALA A 33 13.42 -11.68 -21.91
C ALA A 33 13.32 -10.24 -22.45
N ASP A 34 13.23 -10.08 -23.78
CA ASP A 34 13.08 -8.78 -24.42
C ASP A 34 11.77 -8.06 -24.05
N ASP A 35 10.70 -8.81 -23.79
CA ASP A 35 9.42 -8.23 -23.33
C ASP A 35 9.56 -7.55 -21.95
N PHE A 36 10.42 -8.12 -21.09
CA PHE A 36 10.74 -7.52 -19.79
C PHE A 36 11.68 -6.33 -19.94
N VAL A 37 12.70 -6.42 -20.79
CA VAL A 37 13.58 -5.28 -21.11
C VAL A 37 12.74 -4.12 -21.61
N TYR A 38 11.84 -4.36 -22.55
CA TYR A 38 10.93 -3.35 -23.09
C TYR A 38 10.00 -2.77 -22.02
N GLY A 39 9.36 -3.61 -21.21
CA GLY A 39 8.46 -3.18 -20.14
C GLY A 39 9.15 -2.30 -19.11
N LEU A 40 10.35 -2.69 -18.65
CA LEU A 40 11.13 -1.95 -17.66
C LEU A 40 11.63 -0.61 -18.22
N ARG A 41 12.15 -0.57 -19.45
CA ARG A 41 12.57 0.66 -20.11
C ARG A 41 11.39 1.63 -20.29
N ARG A 42 10.24 1.11 -20.73
CA ARG A 42 9.02 1.89 -20.85
C ARG A 42 8.56 2.48 -19.52
N SER A 43 8.71 1.75 -18.42
CA SER A 43 8.29 2.20 -17.08
C SER A 43 9.16 3.35 -16.52
N VAL A 44 10.40 3.50 -16.96
CA VAL A 44 11.30 4.60 -16.56
C VAL A 44 11.39 5.72 -17.60
N ASP A 45 10.86 5.51 -18.81
CA ASP A 45 10.86 6.52 -19.87
C ASP A 45 9.97 7.72 -19.47
N PRO A 46 10.52 8.95 -19.37
CA PRO A 46 9.77 10.15 -19.01
C PRO A 46 8.56 10.41 -19.92
N SER A 47 8.63 9.99 -21.19
CA SER A 47 7.56 10.17 -22.17
C SER A 47 6.30 9.40 -21.81
N THR A 48 6.39 8.34 -21.00
CA THR A 48 5.25 7.53 -20.55
C THR A 48 4.51 8.14 -19.36
N LEU A 49 5.07 9.17 -18.71
CA LEU A 49 4.51 9.85 -17.54
C LEU A 49 4.11 8.88 -16.41
N SER A 50 4.90 7.85 -16.21
CA SER A 50 4.65 6.87 -15.13
C SER A 50 4.78 7.53 -13.76
N ASN A 51 3.72 7.51 -12.96
CA ASN A 51 3.73 8.08 -11.59
C ASN A 51 4.47 7.21 -10.58
N TYR A 52 4.97 6.03 -10.97
CA TYR A 52 5.59 5.05 -10.08
C TYR A 52 6.98 4.60 -10.56
N SER A 53 7.61 5.36 -11.44
CA SER A 53 8.96 5.07 -11.97
C SER A 53 10.03 5.01 -10.88
N SER A 54 9.85 5.75 -9.78
CA SER A 54 10.75 5.73 -8.61
C SER A 54 10.93 4.32 -7.98
N MET A 55 9.95 3.42 -8.15
CA MET A 55 10.09 2.01 -7.76
C MET A 55 11.27 1.31 -8.44
N LEU A 56 11.67 1.76 -9.62
CA LEU A 56 12.75 1.16 -10.42
C LEU A 56 14.11 1.82 -10.18
N TYR A 57 14.22 2.83 -9.33
CA TYR A 57 15.48 3.51 -9.02
C TYR A 57 16.63 2.60 -8.57
N PRO A 58 16.41 1.42 -7.94
CA PRO A 58 17.50 0.49 -7.69
C PRO A 58 18.18 -0.04 -8.95
N ILE A 59 17.50 -0.06 -10.11
CA ILE A 59 18.09 -0.51 -11.37
C ILE A 59 19.05 0.57 -11.88
N LYS A 60 20.23 0.14 -12.29
CA LYS A 60 21.29 1.01 -12.80
C LYS A 60 20.80 1.99 -13.85
N ASN A 61 21.12 3.27 -13.66
CA ASN A 61 20.72 4.41 -14.48
C ASN A 61 19.22 4.79 -14.40
N ALA A 62 18.35 4.05 -13.72
CA ALA A 62 16.91 4.32 -13.75
C ALA A 62 16.57 5.75 -13.30
N ARG A 63 17.19 6.23 -12.22
CA ARG A 63 16.96 7.60 -11.71
C ARG A 63 17.35 8.66 -12.74
N ASP A 64 18.53 8.55 -13.36
CA ASP A 64 19.00 9.50 -14.37
C ASP A 64 18.11 9.52 -15.61
N ILE A 65 17.56 8.37 -15.99
CA ILE A 65 16.62 8.25 -17.10
C ILE A 65 15.30 8.98 -16.78
N VAL A 66 14.72 8.71 -15.60
CA VAL A 66 13.47 9.36 -15.16
C VAL A 66 13.63 10.89 -15.10
N LEU A 67 14.82 11.39 -14.74
CA LEU A 67 15.16 12.81 -14.74
C LEU A 67 15.47 13.37 -16.13
N GLY A 68 15.45 12.55 -17.19
CA GLY A 68 15.76 12.96 -18.57
C GLY A 68 17.25 13.22 -18.83
N ILE A 69 18.14 12.75 -17.95
CA ILE A 69 19.60 12.92 -18.06
C ILE A 69 20.20 11.85 -18.97
N LYS A 70 19.66 10.63 -18.95
CA LYS A 70 20.11 9.49 -19.74
C LYS A 70 18.99 8.93 -20.61
N ASP A 71 19.38 8.24 -21.68
CA ASP A 71 18.46 7.55 -22.59
C ASP A 71 17.91 6.27 -21.95
N PRO A 72 16.60 5.92 -22.11
CA PRO A 72 16.00 4.67 -21.63
C PRO A 72 16.76 3.39 -22.03
N GLU A 73 17.42 3.40 -23.20
CA GLU A 73 18.25 2.27 -23.67
C GLU A 73 19.44 1.99 -22.74
N THR A 74 19.88 2.95 -21.93
CA THR A 74 21.00 2.79 -20.98
C THR A 74 20.61 2.17 -19.65
N LEU A 75 19.31 1.86 -19.46
CA LEU A 75 18.84 1.17 -18.26
C LEU A 75 19.61 -0.14 -18.06
N GLY A 76 20.01 -0.44 -16.83
CA GLY A 76 20.76 -1.64 -16.46
C GLY A 76 19.99 -2.94 -16.66
N VAL A 77 19.34 -3.13 -17.81
CA VAL A 77 18.60 -4.34 -18.17
C VAL A 77 18.95 -4.77 -19.58
N ARG A 78 19.16 -6.07 -19.77
CA ARG A 78 19.41 -6.65 -21.09
C ARG A 78 18.95 -8.11 -21.17
N SER A 79 18.72 -8.57 -22.35
CA SER A 79 18.50 -9.98 -22.67
C SER A 79 19.78 -10.62 -23.21
N GLU A 80 20.04 -11.88 -22.85
CA GLU A 80 21.01 -12.72 -23.52
C GLU A 80 20.28 -13.92 -24.14
N GLY A 81 19.81 -13.72 -25.36
CA GLY A 81 18.85 -14.60 -26.04
C GLY A 81 17.43 -14.49 -25.44
N PRO A 82 16.49 -15.30 -25.95
CA PRO A 82 15.07 -15.13 -25.63
C PRO A 82 14.70 -15.49 -24.18
N LYS A 83 15.54 -16.24 -23.48
CA LYS A 83 15.19 -16.84 -22.17
C LYS A 83 16.05 -16.36 -21.00
N THR A 84 17.01 -15.47 -21.23
CA THR A 84 17.88 -14.96 -20.16
C THR A 84 17.71 -13.45 -20.03
N LEU A 85 17.17 -13.02 -18.88
CA LEU A 85 17.04 -11.59 -18.51
C LEU A 85 18.10 -11.25 -17.46
N ILE A 86 18.89 -10.23 -17.71
CA ILE A 86 19.90 -9.72 -16.77
C ILE A 86 19.47 -8.33 -16.30
N ILE A 87 19.48 -8.13 -14.99
CA ILE A 87 19.21 -6.85 -14.35
C ILE A 87 20.39 -6.47 -13.47
N GLU A 88 20.98 -5.32 -13.74
CA GLU A 88 22.06 -4.71 -12.95
C GLU A 88 21.51 -3.60 -12.07
N LEU A 89 21.86 -3.63 -10.78
CA LEU A 89 21.51 -2.60 -9.81
C LEU A 89 22.66 -1.62 -9.59
N ASP A 90 22.34 -0.39 -9.23
CA ASP A 90 23.37 0.59 -8.81
C ASP A 90 24.02 0.15 -7.50
N GLU A 91 23.23 -0.32 -6.53
CA GLU A 91 23.70 -0.81 -5.23
C GLU A 91 22.98 -2.09 -4.81
N PRO A 92 23.54 -2.90 -3.89
CA PRO A 92 22.85 -4.06 -3.34
C PRO A 92 21.49 -3.64 -2.79
N THR A 93 20.43 -4.32 -3.23
CA THR A 93 19.04 -3.98 -2.83
C THR A 93 18.36 -5.24 -2.31
N PRO A 94 18.35 -5.48 -0.98
CA PRO A 94 17.88 -6.74 -0.39
C PRO A 94 16.41 -7.06 -0.67
N TYR A 95 15.59 -6.04 -0.93
CA TYR A 95 14.16 -6.16 -1.21
C TYR A 95 13.83 -6.20 -2.71
N PHE A 96 14.84 -6.26 -3.58
CA PHE A 96 14.63 -6.17 -5.03
C PHE A 96 13.69 -7.24 -5.59
N LEU A 97 13.81 -8.48 -5.15
CA LEU A 97 12.91 -9.56 -5.60
C LEU A 97 11.47 -9.32 -5.18
N SER A 98 11.25 -8.77 -3.99
CA SER A 98 9.91 -8.38 -3.52
C SER A 98 9.36 -7.21 -4.35
N LEU A 99 10.21 -6.24 -4.71
CA LEU A 99 9.86 -5.13 -5.59
C LEU A 99 9.40 -5.62 -6.97
N LEU A 100 9.98 -6.68 -7.51
CA LEU A 100 9.59 -7.28 -8.80
C LEU A 100 8.17 -7.89 -8.80
N THR A 101 7.49 -7.95 -7.67
CA THR A 101 6.08 -8.36 -7.60
C THR A 101 5.12 -7.22 -7.94
N HIS A 102 5.60 -5.98 -7.97
CA HIS A 102 4.81 -4.81 -8.28
C HIS A 102 4.56 -4.68 -9.80
N SER A 103 3.38 -4.18 -10.18
CA SER A 103 2.94 -4.09 -11.58
C SER A 103 3.83 -3.23 -12.49
N THR A 104 4.59 -2.27 -11.95
CA THR A 104 5.56 -1.46 -12.72
C THR A 104 6.68 -2.29 -13.36
N THR A 105 6.89 -3.52 -12.89
CA THR A 105 7.93 -4.43 -13.38
C THR A 105 7.42 -5.48 -14.37
N TYR A 106 6.12 -5.43 -14.71
CA TYR A 106 5.53 -6.42 -15.60
C TYR A 106 6.03 -6.25 -17.04
N ALA A 107 6.20 -7.38 -17.73
CA ALA A 107 6.45 -7.38 -19.17
C ALA A 107 5.30 -6.71 -19.92
N ALA A 108 5.62 -6.08 -21.04
CA ALA A 108 4.66 -5.51 -21.94
C ALA A 108 4.83 -6.11 -23.35
N HIS A 109 3.74 -6.53 -23.96
CA HIS A 109 3.76 -7.07 -25.32
C HIS A 109 4.01 -5.95 -26.31
N ARG A 110 5.27 -5.79 -26.74
CA ARG A 110 5.73 -4.67 -27.56
C ARG A 110 4.89 -4.45 -28.82
N PRO A 111 4.58 -5.49 -29.65
CA PRO A 111 3.79 -5.29 -30.85
C PRO A 111 2.42 -4.63 -30.57
N THR A 112 1.73 -5.07 -29.52
CA THR A 112 0.43 -4.49 -29.12
C THR A 112 0.56 -3.03 -28.66
N VAL A 113 1.61 -2.71 -27.90
CA VAL A 113 1.84 -1.33 -27.44
C VAL A 113 2.15 -0.41 -28.62
N GLU A 114 2.96 -0.85 -29.57
CA GLU A 114 3.31 -0.08 -30.77
C GLU A 114 2.11 0.10 -31.72
N GLU A 115 1.26 -0.92 -31.87
CA GLU A 115 0.06 -0.86 -32.71
C GLU A 115 -1.03 0.05 -32.15
N PHE A 116 -1.35 -0.07 -30.84
CA PHE A 116 -2.52 0.57 -30.23
C PHE A 116 -2.18 1.78 -29.35
N GLY A 117 -0.89 2.07 -29.09
CA GLY A 117 -0.46 3.17 -28.23
C GLY A 117 -1.18 3.15 -26.88
N ALA A 118 -1.78 4.25 -26.46
CA ALA A 118 -2.51 4.35 -25.18
C ALA A 118 -3.76 3.44 -25.11
N GLN A 119 -4.22 2.86 -26.21
CA GLN A 119 -5.38 1.97 -26.25
C GLN A 119 -5.01 0.49 -26.07
N PHE A 120 -3.73 0.16 -25.90
CA PHE A 120 -3.29 -1.24 -25.78
C PHE A 120 -3.90 -1.99 -24.58
N THR A 121 -4.36 -1.27 -23.53
CA THR A 121 -4.99 -1.85 -22.35
C THR A 121 -6.51 -2.06 -22.49
N ARG A 122 -7.10 -1.74 -23.64
CA ARG A 122 -8.55 -1.89 -23.86
C ARG A 122 -8.94 -3.35 -24.14
N PRO A 123 -10.21 -3.72 -23.84
CA PRO A 123 -10.75 -5.02 -24.27
C PRO A 123 -10.57 -5.21 -25.76
N GLY A 124 -10.10 -6.40 -26.17
CA GLY A 124 -9.78 -6.72 -27.55
C GLY A 124 -8.34 -6.41 -27.98
N ASN A 125 -7.69 -5.42 -27.37
CA ASN A 125 -6.30 -5.05 -27.65
C ASN A 125 -5.32 -5.67 -26.65
N LEU A 126 -5.72 -5.79 -25.36
CA LEU A 126 -4.82 -6.21 -24.31
C LEU A 126 -4.34 -7.66 -24.49
N VAL A 127 -3.05 -7.81 -24.75
CA VAL A 127 -2.34 -9.09 -24.76
C VAL A 127 -1.58 -9.20 -23.44
N GLY A 128 -1.89 -10.21 -22.65
CA GLY A 128 -1.31 -10.44 -21.32
C GLY A 128 -0.76 -11.87 -21.20
N ASN A 129 0.17 -12.08 -20.27
CA ASN A 129 0.75 -13.40 -19.99
C ASN A 129 0.26 -14.00 -18.66
N GLY A 130 -0.83 -13.46 -18.11
CA GLY A 130 -1.47 -13.93 -16.88
C GLY A 130 -2.49 -15.04 -17.09
N ALA A 131 -3.05 -15.55 -15.97
CA ALA A 131 -4.03 -16.65 -15.99
C ALA A 131 -5.38 -16.29 -16.60
N PHE A 132 -5.67 -15.01 -16.76
CA PHE A 132 -6.93 -14.51 -17.30
C PHE A 132 -6.66 -13.45 -18.37
N ARG A 133 -7.62 -13.32 -19.32
CA ARG A 133 -7.65 -12.30 -20.36
C ARG A 133 -8.79 -11.33 -20.09
N LEU A 134 -8.57 -10.05 -20.39
CA LEU A 134 -9.61 -9.02 -20.34
C LEU A 134 -10.59 -9.23 -21.50
N GLN A 135 -11.84 -9.60 -21.20
CA GLN A 135 -12.89 -9.76 -22.18
C GLN A 135 -13.74 -8.50 -22.33
N GLU A 136 -14.12 -7.90 -21.22
CA GLU A 136 -15.02 -6.75 -21.20
C GLU A 136 -14.64 -5.77 -20.07
N TRP A 137 -14.77 -4.49 -20.33
CA TRP A 137 -14.69 -3.43 -19.34
C TRP A 137 -15.79 -2.41 -19.59
N ARG A 138 -16.85 -2.50 -18.79
CA ARG A 138 -17.95 -1.52 -18.75
C ARG A 138 -17.73 -0.59 -17.60
N VAL A 139 -17.38 0.67 -17.92
CA VAL A 139 -17.15 1.70 -16.92
C VAL A 139 -18.35 1.80 -15.97
N GLN A 140 -18.09 1.90 -14.65
CA GLN A 140 -19.08 1.92 -13.55
C GLN A 140 -20.00 0.68 -13.46
N SER A 141 -19.75 -0.36 -14.22
CA SER A 141 -20.53 -1.60 -14.20
C SER A 141 -19.68 -2.78 -13.74
N HIS A 142 -18.80 -3.26 -14.60
CA HIS A 142 -17.94 -4.40 -14.28
C HIS A 142 -16.73 -4.52 -15.21
N ILE A 143 -15.75 -5.30 -14.75
CA ILE A 143 -14.66 -5.84 -15.56
C ILE A 143 -14.85 -7.35 -15.61
N LYS A 144 -14.95 -7.91 -16.82
CA LYS A 144 -15.03 -9.35 -17.04
C LYS A 144 -13.70 -9.89 -17.53
N LEU A 145 -13.17 -10.85 -16.82
CA LEU A 145 -12.01 -11.64 -17.21
C LEU A 145 -12.43 -13.06 -17.56
N VAL A 146 -11.77 -13.67 -18.55
CA VAL A 146 -11.95 -15.07 -18.92
C VAL A 146 -10.62 -15.81 -18.85
N ARG A 147 -10.67 -17.10 -18.58
CA ARG A 147 -9.49 -17.95 -18.46
C ARG A 147 -8.61 -17.85 -19.71
N ASN A 148 -7.29 -17.68 -19.49
CA ASN A 148 -6.30 -17.71 -20.54
C ASN A 148 -5.75 -19.14 -20.69
N THR A 149 -6.09 -19.80 -21.79
CA THR A 149 -5.65 -21.19 -22.07
C THR A 149 -4.15 -21.28 -22.38
N GLU A 150 -3.55 -20.18 -22.83
CA GLU A 150 -2.11 -20.06 -23.12
C GLU A 150 -1.26 -19.83 -21.86
N TYR A 151 -1.89 -19.60 -20.70
CA TYR A 151 -1.15 -19.37 -19.46
C TYR A 151 -0.31 -20.60 -19.09
N TRP A 152 0.97 -20.38 -18.76
CA TRP A 152 1.93 -21.47 -18.48
C TRP A 152 1.45 -22.47 -17.43
N ASP A 153 0.63 -22.02 -16.47
CA ASP A 153 0.09 -22.85 -15.38
C ASP A 153 -1.45 -22.99 -15.47
N ASN A 154 -1.98 -22.94 -16.69
CA ASN A 154 -3.43 -23.03 -16.94
C ASN A 154 -4.08 -24.29 -16.33
N LYS A 155 -3.35 -25.40 -16.25
CA LYS A 155 -3.85 -26.67 -15.63
C LYS A 155 -4.28 -26.52 -14.17
N ASN A 156 -3.72 -25.53 -13.45
CA ASN A 156 -4.04 -25.23 -12.05
C ASN A 156 -5.06 -24.10 -11.90
N THR A 157 -5.45 -23.44 -13.00
CA THR A 157 -6.49 -22.39 -13.01
C THR A 157 -7.85 -23.03 -13.20
N THR A 158 -8.74 -22.90 -12.21
CA THR A 158 -10.04 -23.62 -12.19
C THR A 158 -11.23 -22.76 -12.59
N LEU A 159 -11.14 -21.43 -12.45
CA LEU A 159 -12.21 -20.51 -12.81
C LEU A 159 -12.20 -20.24 -14.31
N GLU A 160 -13.41 -20.26 -14.93
CA GLU A 160 -13.60 -19.90 -16.34
C GLU A 160 -13.74 -18.39 -16.50
N GLU A 161 -14.43 -17.74 -15.55
CA GLU A 161 -14.74 -16.32 -15.59
C GLU A 161 -14.57 -15.69 -14.20
N VAL A 162 -14.16 -14.40 -14.19
CA VAL A 162 -14.08 -13.58 -12.97
C VAL A 162 -14.69 -12.22 -13.29
N TYR A 163 -15.57 -11.75 -12.41
CA TYR A 163 -16.20 -10.44 -12.52
C TYR A 163 -15.75 -9.56 -11.38
N TYR A 164 -15.23 -8.38 -11.68
CA TYR A 164 -14.95 -7.31 -10.72
C TYR A 164 -15.97 -6.21 -10.87
N TYR A 165 -16.65 -5.87 -9.76
CA TYR A 165 -17.63 -4.79 -9.71
C TYR A 165 -17.05 -3.59 -8.96
N PRO A 166 -16.77 -2.45 -9.61
CA PRO A 166 -16.29 -1.24 -8.96
C PRO A 166 -17.43 -0.58 -8.19
N LEU A 167 -17.56 -0.91 -6.90
CA LEU A 167 -18.60 -0.42 -6.02
C LEU A 167 -17.99 0.55 -5.01
N ASP A 168 -18.26 1.84 -5.13
CA ASP A 168 -17.74 2.87 -4.23
C ASP A 168 -18.45 2.85 -2.86
N ASP A 169 -19.72 2.42 -2.83
CA ASP A 169 -20.51 2.32 -1.60
C ASP A 169 -20.43 0.92 -0.98
N THR A 170 -19.74 0.82 0.16
CA THR A 170 -19.58 -0.43 0.90
C THR A 170 -20.91 -1.02 1.38
N ASN A 171 -21.94 -0.19 1.66
CA ASN A 171 -23.28 -0.69 1.99
C ASN A 171 -23.92 -1.41 0.80
N SER A 172 -23.77 -0.87 -0.39
CA SER A 172 -24.25 -1.52 -1.62
C SER A 172 -23.54 -2.84 -1.86
N ALA A 173 -22.22 -2.89 -1.69
CA ALA A 173 -21.45 -4.13 -1.77
C ALA A 173 -21.96 -5.17 -0.76
N PHE A 174 -22.19 -4.78 0.50
CA PHE A 174 -22.73 -5.66 1.53
C PHE A 174 -24.14 -6.19 1.20
N LYS A 175 -25.03 -5.34 0.69
CA LYS A 175 -26.38 -5.75 0.26
C LYS A 175 -26.31 -6.78 -0.88
N ARG A 176 -25.48 -6.55 -1.89
CA ARG A 176 -25.27 -7.48 -3.01
C ARG A 176 -24.64 -8.80 -2.55
N TYR A 177 -23.69 -8.76 -1.60
CA TYR A 177 -23.14 -9.96 -1.00
C TYR A 177 -24.22 -10.80 -0.30
N ARG A 178 -25.10 -10.15 0.48
CA ARG A 178 -26.24 -10.85 1.12
C ARG A 178 -27.24 -11.40 0.11
N ALA A 179 -27.45 -10.70 -1.00
CA ALA A 179 -28.29 -11.17 -2.12
C ALA A 179 -27.66 -12.30 -2.95
N GLN A 180 -26.47 -12.80 -2.56
CA GLN A 180 -25.73 -13.85 -3.28
C GLN A 180 -25.20 -13.43 -4.66
N GLU A 181 -25.10 -12.12 -4.91
CA GLU A 181 -24.57 -11.58 -6.17
C GLU A 181 -23.04 -11.45 -6.16
N LEU A 182 -22.43 -11.45 -4.97
CA LEU A 182 -20.98 -11.37 -4.80
C LEU A 182 -20.49 -12.56 -3.97
N ASP A 183 -19.33 -13.09 -4.35
CA ASP A 183 -18.60 -14.13 -3.62
C ASP A 183 -17.60 -13.58 -2.61
N PHE A 184 -17.13 -12.37 -2.85
CA PHE A 184 -16.10 -11.68 -2.09
C PHE A 184 -16.40 -10.17 -1.99
N THR A 185 -16.09 -9.56 -0.84
CA THR A 185 -16.10 -8.10 -0.70
C THR A 185 -14.70 -7.58 -0.33
N ASP A 186 -14.32 -6.45 -0.89
CA ASP A 186 -13.02 -5.82 -0.64
C ASP A 186 -12.87 -5.32 0.80
N THR A 187 -13.95 -4.83 1.41
CA THR A 187 -13.95 -4.30 2.78
C THR A 187 -15.31 -4.46 3.46
N VAL A 188 -15.33 -4.19 4.77
CA VAL A 188 -16.53 -4.23 5.61
C VAL A 188 -16.63 -2.93 6.40
N LEU A 189 -17.83 -2.36 6.57
CA LEU A 189 -18.05 -1.22 7.44
C LEU A 189 -18.03 -1.62 8.92
N ALA A 190 -17.34 -0.83 9.73
CA ALA A 190 -17.19 -1.06 11.17
C ALA A 190 -18.55 -1.22 11.89
N GLU A 191 -19.55 -0.43 11.53
CA GLU A 191 -20.89 -0.49 12.10
C GLU A 191 -21.66 -1.77 11.80
N GLN A 192 -21.28 -2.50 10.74
CA GLN A 192 -21.89 -3.77 10.35
C GLN A 192 -21.26 -4.98 11.03
N LEU A 193 -20.05 -4.84 11.57
CA LEU A 193 -19.28 -5.94 12.15
C LEU A 193 -20.01 -6.70 13.27
N PRO A 194 -20.71 -6.06 14.21
CA PRO A 194 -21.44 -6.78 15.25
C PRO A 194 -22.50 -7.73 14.66
N TRP A 195 -23.27 -7.26 13.68
CA TRP A 195 -24.27 -8.08 12.99
C TRP A 195 -23.62 -9.20 12.17
N ILE A 196 -22.53 -8.89 11.44
CA ILE A 196 -21.81 -9.88 10.63
C ILE A 196 -21.22 -10.99 11.50
N ARG A 197 -20.60 -10.65 12.63
CA ARG A 197 -20.09 -11.64 13.58
C ARG A 197 -21.17 -12.57 14.12
N GLN A 198 -22.38 -12.08 14.29
CA GLN A 198 -23.51 -12.89 14.76
C GLN A 198 -24.13 -13.72 13.63
N CYS A 199 -24.34 -13.14 12.44
CA CYS A 199 -25.15 -13.74 11.38
C CYS A 199 -24.33 -14.41 10.27
N LEU A 200 -23.08 -14.01 10.07
CA LEU A 200 -22.16 -14.48 9.02
C LEU A 200 -20.75 -14.79 9.56
N PRO A 201 -20.63 -15.53 10.70
CA PRO A 201 -19.33 -15.72 11.36
C PRO A 201 -18.31 -16.47 10.48
N ASN A 202 -18.78 -17.36 9.61
CA ASN A 202 -17.94 -18.14 8.71
C ASN A 202 -17.48 -17.38 7.48
N ASP A 203 -18.19 -16.33 7.10
CA ASP A 203 -17.90 -15.51 5.92
C ASP A 203 -16.87 -14.43 6.25
N LEU A 204 -16.87 -13.92 7.50
CA LEU A 204 -15.97 -12.83 7.91
C LEU A 204 -14.54 -13.33 8.06
N LYS A 205 -13.63 -12.73 7.29
CA LYS A 205 -12.18 -12.93 7.39
C LYS A 205 -11.50 -11.63 7.79
N ILE A 206 -10.71 -11.68 8.87
CA ILE A 206 -9.90 -10.57 9.36
C ILE A 206 -8.47 -11.06 9.46
N SER A 207 -7.54 -10.36 8.83
CA SER A 207 -6.12 -10.74 8.79
C SER A 207 -5.22 -9.53 9.00
N PRO A 208 -4.00 -9.69 9.55
CA PRO A 208 -3.01 -8.63 9.56
C PRO A 208 -2.77 -8.10 8.16
N TYR A 209 -2.65 -6.76 8.03
CA TYR A 209 -2.38 -6.10 6.75
C TYR A 209 -1.17 -5.19 6.91
N PHE A 210 -0.22 -5.27 5.98
CA PHE A 210 1.03 -4.53 6.04
C PHE A 210 0.80 -3.06 5.70
N GLY A 211 0.12 -2.38 6.60
CA GLY A 211 -0.29 -1.01 6.41
C GLY A 211 -0.35 -0.20 7.71
N SER A 212 -0.11 1.09 7.59
CA SER A 212 -0.16 2.05 8.67
C SER A 212 -1.12 3.19 8.34
N TYR A 213 -2.03 3.48 9.25
CA TYR A 213 -2.90 4.64 9.21
C TYR A 213 -2.32 5.75 10.08
N TYR A 214 -2.14 6.92 9.53
CA TYR A 214 -1.54 8.05 10.24
C TYR A 214 -2.14 9.38 9.80
N TYR A 215 -1.87 10.43 10.57
CA TYR A 215 -2.08 11.81 10.17
C TYR A 215 -0.73 12.47 9.90
N GLY A 216 -0.61 13.20 8.79
CA GLY A 216 0.58 13.99 8.49
C GLY A 216 0.39 15.44 8.89
N PHE A 217 1.44 16.07 9.41
CA PHE A 217 1.53 17.51 9.56
C PHE A 217 2.17 18.12 8.31
N ASN A 218 1.75 19.31 7.94
CA ASN A 218 2.53 20.11 7.01
C ASN A 218 3.71 20.75 7.75
N ASN A 219 4.88 20.10 7.66
CA ASN A 219 6.09 20.57 8.35
C ASN A 219 6.76 21.76 7.66
N THR A 220 6.27 22.20 6.50
CA THR A 220 6.88 23.31 5.74
C THR A 220 6.38 24.69 6.17
N GLN A 221 5.28 24.74 6.93
CA GLN A 221 4.57 25.97 7.27
C GLN A 221 4.12 26.03 8.75
N PRO A 222 3.90 27.23 9.31
CA PRO A 222 3.21 27.36 10.59
C PRO A 222 1.84 26.68 10.58
N PRO A 223 1.36 26.18 11.72
CA PRO A 223 1.96 26.25 13.05
C PRO A 223 2.98 25.14 13.33
N PHE A 224 3.20 24.19 12.41
CA PHE A 224 3.94 22.94 12.67
C PHE A 224 5.42 22.98 12.31
N LYS A 225 5.83 23.90 11.42
CA LYS A 225 7.24 24.09 11.06
C LYS A 225 8.06 24.36 12.33
N ASP A 226 9.17 23.65 12.49
CA ASP A 226 10.13 23.80 13.61
C ASP A 226 9.51 23.66 15.02
N LYS A 227 8.36 22.94 15.13
CA LYS A 227 7.60 22.76 16.37
C LYS A 227 7.37 21.28 16.74
N PRO A 228 8.44 20.45 16.90
CA PRO A 228 8.26 19.03 17.23
C PRO A 228 7.48 18.82 18.53
N LYS A 229 7.68 19.65 19.56
CA LYS A 229 6.96 19.59 20.83
C LYS A 229 5.45 19.76 20.65
N LEU A 230 5.01 20.66 19.75
CA LEU A 230 3.59 20.84 19.45
C LEU A 230 3.01 19.59 18.76
N ARG A 231 3.72 19.05 17.79
CA ARG A 231 3.31 17.83 17.07
C ARG A 231 3.21 16.64 18.02
N THR A 232 4.19 16.48 18.91
CA THR A 232 4.19 15.45 19.95
C THR A 232 3.01 15.63 20.92
N ALA A 233 2.70 16.85 21.36
CA ALA A 233 1.56 17.12 22.24
C ALA A 233 0.23 16.68 21.61
N LEU A 234 0.02 17.00 20.32
CA LEU A 234 -1.17 16.58 19.58
C LEU A 234 -1.22 15.05 19.43
N SER A 235 -0.08 14.39 19.19
CA SER A 235 -0.02 12.93 19.10
C SER A 235 -0.35 12.24 20.43
N MET A 236 0.18 12.74 21.56
CA MET A 236 -0.06 12.19 22.91
C MET A 236 -1.52 12.32 23.33
N ALA A 237 -2.21 13.39 22.93
CA ALA A 237 -3.60 13.65 23.28
C ALA A 237 -4.60 12.76 22.56
N ILE A 238 -4.17 11.87 21.66
CA ILE A 238 -5.03 10.92 20.96
C ILE A 238 -5.03 9.57 21.69
N ASP A 239 -6.20 9.15 22.16
CA ASP A 239 -6.41 7.79 22.66
C ASP A 239 -6.68 6.85 21.49
N ARG A 240 -5.64 6.08 21.16
CA ARG A 240 -5.66 5.15 20.02
C ARG A 240 -6.57 3.95 20.27
N ASN A 241 -6.72 3.52 21.54
CA ASN A 241 -7.61 2.40 21.87
C ASN A 241 -9.07 2.77 21.63
N VAL A 242 -9.48 4.01 21.92
CA VAL A 242 -10.83 4.48 21.56
C VAL A 242 -11.05 4.39 20.06
N ILE A 243 -10.04 4.71 19.24
CA ILE A 243 -10.16 4.63 17.78
C ILE A 243 -10.25 3.16 17.33
N THR A 244 -9.36 2.29 17.81
CA THR A 244 -9.29 0.90 17.34
C THR A 244 -10.41 0.02 17.87
N ASP A 245 -10.75 0.16 19.15
CA ASP A 245 -11.64 -0.79 19.82
C ASP A 245 -13.10 -0.35 19.78
N ILE A 246 -13.36 0.99 19.83
CA ILE A 246 -14.71 1.53 19.92
C ILE A 246 -15.20 2.04 18.55
N ILE A 247 -14.37 2.80 17.81
CA ILE A 247 -14.80 3.41 16.55
C ILE A 247 -14.73 2.40 15.40
N LEU A 248 -13.65 1.62 15.31
CA LEU A 248 -13.41 0.67 14.23
C LEU A 248 -13.84 -0.76 14.60
N GLY A 249 -13.40 -1.28 15.74
CA GLY A 249 -13.86 -2.56 16.31
C GLY A 249 -13.52 -3.81 15.51
N ALA A 250 -12.57 -3.75 14.55
CA ALA A 250 -12.25 -4.86 13.67
C ALA A 250 -10.90 -5.53 13.96
N GLY A 251 -10.26 -5.17 15.09
CA GLY A 251 -8.98 -5.76 15.47
C GLY A 251 -7.76 -4.99 14.95
N GLN A 252 -7.94 -3.75 14.51
CA GLN A 252 -6.82 -2.84 14.23
C GLN A 252 -5.94 -2.71 15.47
N ILE A 253 -4.63 -2.59 15.27
CA ILE A 253 -3.66 -2.52 16.36
C ILE A 253 -3.27 -1.06 16.59
N PRO A 254 -3.46 -0.50 17.82
CA PRO A 254 -3.02 0.86 18.13
C PRO A 254 -1.54 1.04 17.82
N SER A 255 -1.18 2.08 17.06
CA SER A 255 0.21 2.29 16.65
C SER A 255 0.85 3.52 17.27
N TYR A 256 2.10 3.34 17.70
CA TYR A 256 3.02 4.36 18.18
C TYR A 256 4.32 4.38 17.37
N SER A 257 4.33 3.72 16.21
CA SER A 257 5.40 3.66 15.22
C SER A 257 4.78 3.72 13.82
N LEU A 258 5.55 4.12 12.81
CA LEU A 258 5.07 4.19 11.43
C LEU A 258 5.14 2.84 10.73
N VAL A 259 6.22 2.09 10.97
CA VAL A 259 6.45 0.77 10.36
C VAL A 259 5.63 -0.29 11.09
N PRO A 260 4.74 -1.04 10.40
CA PRO A 260 4.04 -2.18 11.02
C PRO A 260 5.01 -3.29 11.44
N PRO A 261 4.69 -4.05 12.49
CA PRO A 261 5.49 -5.21 12.86
C PRO A 261 5.39 -6.29 11.79
N VAL A 262 6.54 -6.74 11.29
CA VAL A 262 6.68 -7.91 10.41
C VAL A 262 7.65 -8.92 11.03
N LYS A 263 7.66 -10.15 10.53
CA LYS A 263 8.48 -11.23 11.13
C LYS A 263 9.94 -10.85 11.34
N SER A 264 10.51 -10.07 10.42
CA SER A 264 11.91 -9.65 10.44
C SER A 264 12.15 -8.33 11.17
N PHE A 265 11.12 -7.50 11.43
CA PHE A 265 11.29 -6.16 11.95
C PHE A 265 10.41 -5.91 13.19
N LYS A 266 11.06 -5.62 14.31
CA LYS A 266 10.39 -5.13 15.51
C LYS A 266 10.45 -3.61 15.47
N ALA A 267 9.31 -2.99 15.24
CA ALA A 267 9.18 -1.54 15.27
C ALA A 267 9.57 -0.96 16.64
N VAL A 268 10.15 0.24 16.63
CA VAL A 268 10.47 0.98 17.85
C VAL A 268 9.33 1.95 18.12
N PRO A 269 8.46 1.71 19.09
CA PRO A 269 7.38 2.64 19.40
C PRO A 269 7.93 3.89 20.11
N ALA A 270 7.17 4.98 20.03
CA ALA A 270 7.49 6.18 20.81
C ALA A 270 7.68 5.86 22.29
N ASN A 271 8.65 6.50 22.93
CA ASN A 271 9.07 6.21 24.32
C ASN A 271 7.96 6.36 25.37
N TRP A 272 6.89 7.08 25.05
CA TRP A 272 5.70 7.28 25.88
C TRP A 272 4.54 6.31 25.53
N SER A 273 4.74 5.38 24.61
CA SER A 273 3.70 4.45 24.15
C SER A 273 3.03 3.67 25.30
N GLY A 274 3.82 3.20 26.25
CA GLY A 274 3.36 2.45 27.42
C GLY A 274 2.74 3.28 28.55
N TRP A 275 2.61 4.61 28.42
CA TRP A 275 2.00 5.44 29.47
C TRP A 275 0.47 5.32 29.42
N THR A 276 -0.16 5.56 30.60
CA THR A 276 -1.63 5.71 30.64
C THR A 276 -2.05 6.95 29.84
N GLN A 277 -3.27 6.98 29.33
CA GLN A 277 -3.74 8.13 28.55
C GLN A 277 -3.80 9.42 29.41
N GLU A 278 -4.09 9.28 30.71
CA GLU A 278 -4.01 10.41 31.64
C GLU A 278 -2.62 11.03 31.70
N LYS A 279 -1.56 10.20 31.87
CA LYS A 279 -0.17 10.68 31.87
C LYS A 279 0.22 11.29 30.53
N LYS A 280 -0.22 10.69 29.40
CA LYS A 280 -0.02 11.25 28.06
C LYS A 280 -0.66 12.64 27.95
N ASN A 281 -1.88 12.81 28.45
CA ASN A 281 -2.61 14.09 28.41
C ASN A 281 -1.92 15.16 29.26
N GLN A 282 -1.42 14.82 30.45
CA GLN A 282 -0.66 15.75 31.30
C GLN A 282 0.61 16.24 30.61
N GLU A 283 1.38 15.35 30.02
CA GLU A 283 2.58 15.73 29.28
C GLU A 283 2.23 16.50 27.99
N ALA A 284 1.17 16.12 27.29
CA ALA A 284 0.68 16.83 26.12
C ALA A 284 0.33 18.29 26.47
N GLN A 285 -0.32 18.55 27.60
CA GLN A 285 -0.63 19.90 28.11
C GLN A 285 0.66 20.68 28.36
N ARG A 286 1.66 20.07 29.00
CA ARG A 286 2.95 20.69 29.29
C ARG A 286 3.67 21.11 27.99
N LEU A 287 3.70 20.23 27.00
CA LEU A 287 4.35 20.48 25.70
C LEU A 287 3.57 21.52 24.87
N TYR A 288 2.24 21.51 24.96
CA TYR A 288 1.36 22.46 24.29
C TYR A 288 1.58 23.89 24.80
N LEU A 289 1.63 24.06 26.14
CA LEU A 289 1.99 25.33 26.78
C LEU A 289 3.39 25.79 26.41
N ALA A 290 4.36 24.88 26.41
CA ALA A 290 5.74 25.20 25.99
C ALA A 290 5.86 25.57 24.52
N SER A 291 4.86 25.26 23.70
CA SER A 291 4.78 25.64 22.28
C SER A 291 4.07 26.99 22.04
N GLY A 292 3.61 27.67 23.12
CA GLY A 292 2.98 28.99 23.06
C GLY A 292 1.46 28.97 22.94
N PHE A 293 0.80 27.83 23.19
CA PHE A 293 -0.64 27.70 23.14
C PHE A 293 -1.24 27.35 24.51
N SER A 294 -2.48 27.78 24.75
CA SER A 294 -3.22 27.52 26.00
C SER A 294 -4.73 27.49 25.72
N LYS A 295 -5.56 27.34 26.76
CA LYS A 295 -7.01 27.46 26.64
C LYS A 295 -7.44 28.88 26.29
N GLU A 296 -6.70 29.88 26.74
CA GLU A 296 -6.91 31.32 26.47
C GLU A 296 -6.40 31.73 25.08
N ASN A 297 -5.38 31.05 24.60
CA ASN A 297 -4.80 31.22 23.28
C ASN A 297 -4.75 29.86 22.55
N PRO A 298 -5.92 29.31 22.15
CA PRO A 298 -5.99 27.97 21.59
C PRO A 298 -5.40 27.89 20.18
N LEU A 299 -4.77 26.77 19.90
CA LEU A 299 -4.41 26.41 18.53
C LEU A 299 -5.68 26.19 17.70
N GLU A 300 -5.72 26.79 16.52
CA GLU A 300 -6.79 26.57 15.51
C GLU A 300 -6.19 25.82 14.32
N VAL A 301 -6.76 24.66 13.98
CA VAL A 301 -6.26 23.79 12.90
C VAL A 301 -7.37 23.18 12.08
N GLU A 302 -7.04 22.84 10.84
CA GLU A 302 -7.88 22.07 9.95
C GLU A 302 -7.33 20.65 9.79
N ILE A 303 -8.21 19.65 9.87
CA ILE A 303 -7.95 18.28 9.43
C ILE A 303 -8.57 18.06 8.06
N LEU A 304 -7.73 17.77 7.07
CA LEU A 304 -8.14 17.36 5.74
C LEU A 304 -8.20 15.83 5.64
N TYR A 305 -9.29 15.27 5.10
CA TYR A 305 -9.42 13.84 4.84
C TYR A 305 -10.18 13.59 3.53
N ASN A 306 -9.95 12.44 2.89
CA ASN A 306 -10.74 12.03 1.73
C ASN A 306 -12.09 11.48 2.16
N THR A 307 -13.12 11.69 1.34
CA THR A 307 -14.51 11.29 1.62
C THR A 307 -14.60 9.81 2.00
N SER A 308 -14.98 9.54 3.24
CA SER A 308 -15.21 8.21 3.81
C SER A 308 -15.84 8.39 5.19
N GLU A 309 -16.87 7.61 5.51
CA GLU A 309 -17.52 7.67 6.82
C GLU A 309 -16.56 7.24 7.95
N ASN A 310 -15.73 6.23 7.73
CA ASN A 310 -14.72 5.82 8.72
C ASN A 310 -13.71 6.94 8.97
N HIS A 311 -13.20 7.61 7.93
CA HIS A 311 -12.25 8.72 8.10
C HIS A 311 -12.89 9.91 8.83
N LYS A 312 -14.14 10.23 8.54
CA LYS A 312 -14.92 11.26 9.22
C LYS A 312 -15.08 10.96 10.72
N ARG A 313 -15.46 9.72 11.06
CA ARG A 313 -15.61 9.29 12.47
C ARG A 313 -14.30 9.42 13.25
N ILE A 314 -13.19 8.99 12.66
CA ILE A 314 -11.86 9.10 13.27
C ILE A 314 -11.48 10.58 13.44
N ALA A 315 -11.65 11.41 12.43
CA ALA A 315 -11.31 12.83 12.48
C ALA A 315 -12.16 13.58 13.55
N LEU A 316 -13.45 13.26 13.66
CA LEU A 316 -14.33 13.79 14.71
C LEU A 316 -13.84 13.38 16.11
N ALA A 317 -13.47 12.13 16.29
CA ALA A 317 -12.95 11.64 17.58
C ALA A 317 -11.64 12.34 17.97
N ILE A 318 -10.71 12.49 17.03
CA ILE A 318 -9.43 13.19 17.26
C ILE A 318 -9.70 14.66 17.63
N ALA A 319 -10.57 15.33 16.89
CA ALA A 319 -10.96 16.72 17.20
C ALA A 319 -11.56 16.87 18.61
N ALA A 320 -12.41 15.92 19.02
CA ALA A 320 -12.99 15.90 20.37
C ALA A 320 -11.92 15.67 21.45
N MET A 321 -11.00 14.72 21.25
CA MET A 321 -9.88 14.45 22.17
C MET A 321 -8.96 15.67 22.31
N TRP A 322 -8.60 16.33 21.22
CA TRP A 322 -7.79 17.54 21.24
C TRP A 322 -8.49 18.71 21.94
N LYS A 323 -9.79 18.87 21.69
CA LYS A 323 -10.60 19.90 22.40
C LYS A 323 -10.62 19.62 23.89
N GLN A 324 -10.86 18.38 24.29
CA GLN A 324 -10.95 18.00 25.71
C GLN A 324 -9.61 18.13 26.43
N ALA A 325 -8.52 17.60 25.86
CA ALA A 325 -7.22 17.56 26.52
C ALA A 325 -6.47 18.90 26.46
N LEU A 326 -6.54 19.63 25.33
CA LEU A 326 -5.68 20.77 25.04
C LEU A 326 -6.43 22.08 24.75
N GLY A 327 -7.77 22.02 24.52
CA GLY A 327 -8.56 23.19 24.11
C GLY A 327 -8.39 23.56 22.63
N VAL A 328 -7.83 22.70 21.79
CA VAL A 328 -7.62 22.94 20.35
C VAL A 328 -8.97 23.11 19.65
N LYS A 329 -9.05 24.10 18.78
CA LYS A 329 -10.18 24.30 17.86
C LYS A 329 -9.87 23.64 16.52
N THR A 330 -10.65 22.64 16.17
CA THR A 330 -10.42 21.84 14.95
C THR A 330 -11.58 22.01 13.98
N THR A 331 -11.29 22.37 12.75
CA THR A 331 -12.22 22.30 11.61
C THR A 331 -11.93 21.05 10.79
N LEU A 332 -12.96 20.49 10.16
CA LEU A 332 -12.86 19.30 9.34
C LEU A 332 -13.20 19.63 7.90
N ARG A 333 -12.33 19.26 6.96
CA ARG A 333 -12.56 19.42 5.54
C ARG A 333 -12.40 18.06 4.84
N ASN A 334 -13.42 17.65 4.10
CA ASN A 334 -13.33 16.47 3.24
C ASN A 334 -13.20 16.87 1.77
N GLN A 335 -12.55 16.01 0.99
CA GLN A 335 -12.40 16.16 -0.44
C GLN A 335 -12.60 14.81 -1.13
N GLU A 336 -13.04 14.85 -2.39
CA GLU A 336 -13.00 13.68 -3.28
C GLU A 336 -11.55 13.19 -3.42
N TRP A 337 -11.37 11.90 -3.68
CA TRP A 337 -10.06 11.23 -3.62
C TRP A 337 -8.98 11.91 -4.48
N LYS A 338 -9.26 12.22 -5.75
CA LYS A 338 -8.27 12.82 -6.65
C LYS A 338 -7.88 14.23 -6.24
N VAL A 339 -8.86 15.03 -5.82
CA VAL A 339 -8.64 16.39 -5.32
C VAL A 339 -7.84 16.35 -4.01
N PHE A 340 -8.16 15.41 -3.14
CA PHE A 340 -7.45 15.20 -1.89
C PHE A 340 -5.97 14.85 -2.11
N LEU A 341 -5.67 13.94 -3.04
CA LEU A 341 -4.30 13.55 -3.38
C LEU A 341 -3.49 14.76 -3.86
N GLU A 342 -4.07 15.58 -4.74
CA GLU A 342 -3.40 16.75 -5.28
C GLU A 342 -3.18 17.84 -4.23
N THR A 343 -4.19 18.14 -3.40
CA THR A 343 -4.06 19.10 -2.30
C THR A 343 -2.92 18.70 -1.34
N ARG A 344 -2.84 17.42 -1.02
CA ARG A 344 -1.79 16.86 -0.15
C ARG A 344 -0.41 16.95 -0.81
N ARG A 345 -0.33 16.61 -2.11
CA ARG A 345 0.92 16.66 -2.88
C ARG A 345 1.49 18.09 -2.95
N LEU A 346 0.63 19.09 -3.20
CA LEU A 346 1.03 20.48 -3.29
C LEU A 346 1.43 21.10 -1.94
N LYS A 347 1.06 20.49 -0.80
CA LYS A 347 1.32 21.00 0.55
C LYS A 347 0.79 22.43 0.79
N GLN A 348 -0.15 22.87 -0.06
CA GLN A 348 -0.76 24.20 0.01
C GLN A 348 -2.17 24.11 0.56
N GLY A 349 -2.52 25.04 1.48
CA GLY A 349 -3.87 25.08 2.07
C GLY A 349 -4.22 23.81 2.87
N THR A 350 -3.23 23.10 3.42
CA THR A 350 -3.44 22.00 4.35
C THR A 350 -2.49 22.10 5.54
N GLN A 351 -3.01 21.84 6.74
CA GLN A 351 -2.23 21.87 7.99
C GLN A 351 -2.01 20.44 8.51
N ILE A 352 -3.09 19.67 8.63
CA ILE A 352 -3.08 18.28 9.05
C ILE A 352 -3.91 17.50 8.03
N PHE A 353 -3.39 16.36 7.60
CA PHE A 353 -4.09 15.53 6.63
C PHE A 353 -4.09 14.06 7.05
N ARG A 354 -5.18 13.39 6.76
CA ARG A 354 -5.27 11.94 6.87
C ARG A 354 -4.32 11.30 5.87
N ALA A 355 -3.65 10.25 6.27
CA ALA A 355 -2.84 9.43 5.38
C ALA A 355 -2.89 7.96 5.78
N GLY A 356 -2.41 7.12 4.90
CA GLY A 356 -2.14 5.71 5.15
C GLY A 356 -1.13 5.25 4.12
N TRP A 357 -0.37 4.25 4.48
CA TRP A 357 0.51 3.57 3.56
C TRP A 357 0.32 2.07 3.70
N ILE A 358 0.13 1.42 2.58
CA ILE A 358 0.19 -0.03 2.46
C ILE A 358 1.53 -0.34 1.82
N GLY A 359 2.28 -1.28 2.39
CA GLY A 359 3.59 -1.64 1.86
C GLY A 359 3.50 -2.12 0.42
N ASP A 360 4.30 -1.57 -0.47
CA ASP A 360 4.35 -2.01 -1.88
C ASP A 360 5.04 -3.37 -2.02
N TYR A 361 5.86 -3.73 -1.05
CA TYR A 361 6.61 -4.99 -0.96
C TYR A 361 6.91 -5.31 0.52
N ASP A 362 7.13 -6.60 0.82
CA ASP A 362 7.36 -7.11 2.19
C ASP A 362 8.77 -6.75 2.71
N ASP A 363 8.98 -5.46 2.99
CA ASP A 363 10.20 -4.94 3.63
C ASP A 363 9.87 -3.62 4.37
N PRO A 364 10.40 -3.39 5.59
CA PRO A 364 10.14 -2.17 6.38
C PRO A 364 10.57 -0.88 5.68
N TYR A 365 11.50 -0.96 4.75
CA TYR A 365 11.99 0.19 3.98
C TYR A 365 10.89 0.91 3.22
N THR A 366 9.84 0.19 2.74
CA THR A 366 8.69 0.79 2.04
C THR A 366 7.97 1.87 2.85
N PHE A 367 8.02 1.80 4.18
CA PHE A 367 7.47 2.83 5.09
C PHE A 367 8.50 3.90 5.41
N SER A 368 9.71 3.49 5.75
CA SER A 368 10.74 4.43 6.19
C SER A 368 11.13 5.42 5.09
N GLN A 369 11.23 4.99 3.84
CA GLN A 369 11.56 5.87 2.71
C GLN A 369 10.54 6.98 2.46
N LEU A 370 9.27 6.85 2.91
CA LEU A 370 8.21 7.83 2.68
C LEU A 370 8.53 9.22 3.22
N LEU A 371 9.35 9.30 4.25
CA LEU A 371 9.70 10.55 4.92
C LEU A 371 11.08 11.07 4.55
N HIS A 372 11.80 10.38 3.64
CA HIS A 372 13.03 10.92 3.06
C HIS A 372 12.73 12.25 2.35
N SER A 373 13.56 13.25 2.54
CA SER A 373 13.30 14.62 2.05
C SER A 373 13.11 14.72 0.54
N GLU A 374 13.75 13.86 -0.24
CA GLU A 374 13.64 13.80 -1.70
C GLU A 374 12.54 12.84 -2.19
N ASN A 375 11.81 12.16 -1.31
CA ASN A 375 10.76 11.23 -1.72
C ASN A 375 9.51 12.00 -2.13
N GLU A 376 8.98 11.72 -3.32
CA GLU A 376 7.76 12.37 -3.84
C GLU A 376 6.53 12.12 -2.96
N MET A 377 6.49 10.99 -2.24
CA MET A 377 5.42 10.64 -1.31
C MET A 377 5.56 11.31 0.07
N ASN A 378 6.63 12.09 0.29
CA ASN A 378 6.80 12.88 1.51
C ASN A 378 5.86 14.10 1.51
N HIS A 379 4.57 13.82 1.61
CA HIS A 379 3.55 14.86 1.65
C HIS A 379 3.59 15.70 2.94
N ALA A 380 4.23 15.18 3.99
CA ALA A 380 4.46 15.94 5.23
C ALA A 380 5.51 17.04 5.07
N GLY A 381 6.34 16.98 4.02
CA GLY A 381 7.44 17.92 3.83
C GLY A 381 8.47 17.86 4.97
N TYR A 382 8.66 16.69 5.55
CA TYR A 382 9.69 16.46 6.56
C TYR A 382 11.07 16.52 5.93
N SER A 383 12.03 17.08 6.63
CA SER A 383 13.43 17.17 6.19
C SER A 383 14.33 17.07 7.41
N SER A 384 15.11 16.02 7.45
CA SER A 384 16.11 15.76 8.49
C SER A 384 17.31 15.08 7.85
N LYS A 385 18.44 15.75 7.86
CA LYS A 385 19.69 15.24 7.26
C LYS A 385 20.09 13.88 7.87
N GLU A 386 19.99 13.76 9.19
CA GLU A 386 20.34 12.53 9.89
C GLU A 386 19.38 11.37 9.52
N TYR A 387 18.09 11.67 9.37
CA TYR A 387 17.12 10.70 8.89
C TYR A 387 17.44 10.23 7.48
N ASP A 388 17.67 11.17 6.57
CA ASP A 388 17.96 10.89 5.16
C ASP A 388 19.25 10.06 4.99
N GLU A 389 20.30 10.38 5.75
CA GLU A 389 21.54 9.59 5.76
C GLU A 389 21.31 8.14 6.20
N LEU A 390 20.46 7.91 7.23
CA LEU A 390 20.12 6.56 7.68
C LEU A 390 19.26 5.82 6.65
N ILE A 391 18.31 6.47 6.00
CA ILE A 391 17.48 5.84 4.95
C ILE A 391 18.35 5.47 3.75
N ASN A 392 19.25 6.35 3.31
CA ASN A 392 20.19 6.07 2.22
C ASN A 392 21.13 4.90 2.58
N LEU A 393 21.63 4.86 3.81
CA LEU A 393 22.45 3.73 4.29
C LEU A 393 21.65 2.42 4.31
N ALA A 394 20.40 2.43 4.74
CA ALA A 394 19.55 1.24 4.76
C ALA A 394 19.17 0.75 3.36
N ALA A 395 19.10 1.64 2.37
CA ALA A 395 18.80 1.30 0.99
C ALA A 395 19.86 0.38 0.38
N THR A 396 21.13 0.61 0.72
CA THR A 396 22.28 -0.04 0.08
C THR A 396 22.94 -1.11 0.93
N LYS A 397 22.55 -1.23 2.22
CA LYS A 397 23.13 -2.21 3.13
C LYS A 397 22.52 -3.59 2.88
N ASN A 398 23.34 -4.64 2.91
CA ASN A 398 22.89 -6.03 2.76
C ASN A 398 21.78 -6.38 3.76
N ALA A 399 20.93 -7.35 3.38
CA ALA A 399 19.92 -7.88 4.27
C ALA A 399 20.54 -8.40 5.57
N GLY A 400 19.84 -8.18 6.69
CA GLY A 400 20.30 -8.63 8.00
C GLY A 400 19.97 -7.65 9.13
N GLU A 401 20.31 -8.04 10.37
CA GLU A 401 19.96 -7.29 11.57
C GLU A 401 20.59 -5.89 11.58
N ASP A 402 21.82 -5.75 11.08
CA ASP A 402 22.50 -4.46 11.00
C ASP A 402 21.74 -3.42 10.15
N ARG A 403 21.11 -3.87 9.05
CA ARG A 403 20.26 -3.01 8.22
C ARG A 403 18.99 -2.64 8.96
N LEU A 404 18.38 -3.60 9.64
CA LEU A 404 17.18 -3.38 10.43
C LEU A 404 17.44 -2.41 11.60
N ASP A 405 18.61 -2.46 12.21
CA ASP A 405 19.03 -1.49 13.25
C ASP A 405 19.16 -0.07 12.69
N VAL A 406 19.66 0.10 11.48
CA VAL A 406 19.69 1.41 10.82
C VAL A 406 18.27 1.95 10.64
N LEU A 407 17.33 1.12 10.17
CA LEU A 407 15.92 1.52 10.03
C LEU A 407 15.26 1.85 11.37
N ARG A 408 15.57 1.12 12.45
CA ARG A 408 15.08 1.43 13.81
C ARG A 408 15.60 2.77 14.31
N ARG A 409 16.86 3.10 14.02
CA ARG A 409 17.44 4.41 14.38
C ARG A 409 16.75 5.53 13.61
N ALA A 410 16.49 5.37 12.31
CA ALA A 410 15.73 6.32 11.53
C ALA A 410 14.31 6.51 12.08
N GLU A 411 13.61 5.43 12.41
CA GLU A 411 12.27 5.49 13.01
C GLU A 411 12.27 6.22 14.36
N LYS A 412 13.30 6.05 15.18
CA LYS A 412 13.44 6.77 16.45
C LYS A 412 13.54 8.28 16.24
N ILE A 413 14.37 8.74 15.28
CA ILE A 413 14.50 10.17 14.94
C ILE A 413 13.14 10.71 14.48
N MET A 414 12.47 10.00 13.59
CA MET A 414 11.14 10.37 13.11
C MET A 414 10.13 10.52 14.25
N LEU A 415 10.15 9.60 15.24
CA LEU A 415 9.23 9.66 16.38
C LEU A 415 9.58 10.79 17.37
N GLU A 416 10.82 11.19 17.47
CA GLU A 416 11.26 12.36 18.25
C GLU A 416 10.83 13.67 17.58
N ASP A 417 10.93 13.77 16.25
CA ASP A 417 10.52 14.92 15.46
C ASP A 417 9.01 14.97 15.19
N MET A 418 8.33 13.83 15.24
CA MET A 418 6.88 13.65 15.05
C MET A 418 6.32 14.35 13.80
N PRO A 419 6.88 14.16 12.58
CA PRO A 419 6.34 14.75 11.38
C PRO A 419 4.96 14.19 10.99
N VAL A 420 4.66 13.01 11.48
CA VAL A 420 3.37 12.31 11.30
C VAL A 420 2.92 11.74 12.64
N ILE A 421 1.62 11.48 12.79
CA ILE A 421 0.99 10.85 13.95
C ILE A 421 0.57 9.43 13.56
N PRO A 422 1.29 8.37 13.89
CA PRO A 422 0.81 7.01 13.75
C PRO A 422 -0.43 6.78 14.61
N ILE A 423 -1.46 6.14 14.05
CA ILE A 423 -2.74 5.90 14.75
C ILE A 423 -2.98 4.42 14.96
N TYR A 424 -2.95 3.62 13.89
CA TYR A 424 -3.11 2.17 13.97
C TYR A 424 -2.47 1.45 12.79
N PHE A 425 -2.19 0.17 12.96
CA PHE A 425 -1.87 -0.73 11.86
C PHE A 425 -3.15 -1.36 11.32
N TYR A 426 -3.22 -1.46 10.01
CA TYR A 426 -4.37 -2.00 9.32
C TYR A 426 -4.56 -3.51 9.59
N VAL A 427 -5.81 -3.91 9.48
CA VAL A 427 -6.21 -5.28 9.22
C VAL A 427 -7.05 -5.31 7.95
N SER A 428 -6.91 -6.33 7.13
CA SER A 428 -7.83 -6.58 6.04
C SER A 428 -9.11 -7.22 6.56
N GLN A 429 -10.24 -6.90 5.96
CA GLN A 429 -11.57 -7.32 6.41
C GLN A 429 -12.41 -7.66 5.19
N HIS A 430 -12.65 -8.94 4.96
CA HIS A 430 -13.40 -9.40 3.82
C HIS A 430 -14.60 -10.27 4.24
N LEU A 431 -15.65 -10.23 3.44
CA LEU A 431 -16.64 -11.29 3.44
C LEU A 431 -16.33 -12.22 2.27
N ILE A 432 -16.18 -13.51 2.57
CA ILE A 432 -15.86 -14.56 1.59
C ILE A 432 -16.90 -15.68 1.76
N LYS A 433 -17.59 -16.01 0.69
CA LYS A 433 -18.55 -17.12 0.73
C LYS A 433 -17.85 -18.43 1.12
N PRO A 434 -18.42 -19.26 2.01
CA PRO A 434 -17.80 -20.52 2.43
C PRO A 434 -17.49 -21.49 1.28
N ARG A 435 -18.18 -21.35 0.13
CA ARG A 435 -17.89 -22.11 -1.09
C ARG A 435 -16.61 -21.67 -1.81
N VAL A 436 -16.01 -20.54 -1.43
CA VAL A 436 -14.82 -19.99 -2.08
C VAL A 436 -13.59 -20.33 -1.26
N SER A 437 -12.56 -20.87 -1.89
CA SER A 437 -11.25 -21.14 -1.32
C SER A 437 -10.15 -20.49 -2.17
N GLY A 438 -8.92 -20.36 -1.64
CA GLY A 438 -7.81 -19.72 -2.32
C GLY A 438 -7.73 -18.20 -2.11
N LEU A 439 -8.46 -17.68 -1.11
CA LEU A 439 -8.45 -16.29 -0.66
C LEU A 439 -8.00 -16.18 0.81
N GLU A 440 -7.02 -17.01 1.18
CA GLU A 440 -6.47 -17.00 2.53
C GLU A 440 -5.83 -15.65 2.84
N GLY A 441 -5.97 -15.18 4.10
CA GLY A 441 -5.39 -13.92 4.56
C GLY A 441 -3.86 -13.94 4.47
N ASN A 442 -3.30 -12.84 3.96
CA ASN A 442 -1.85 -12.62 3.91
C ASN A 442 -1.55 -11.15 4.19
N VAL A 443 -0.32 -10.86 4.63
CA VAL A 443 0.06 -9.50 5.09
C VAL A 443 0.01 -8.45 3.98
N MET A 444 0.14 -8.86 2.70
CA MET A 444 0.06 -7.97 1.55
C MET A 444 -1.37 -7.82 1.01
N ASP A 445 -2.31 -8.60 1.53
CA ASP A 445 -3.72 -8.67 1.07
C ASP A 445 -3.86 -8.93 -0.44
N HIS A 446 -2.92 -9.68 -1.01
CA HIS A 446 -2.92 -10.03 -2.42
C HIS A 446 -3.72 -11.32 -2.64
N HIS A 447 -4.84 -11.21 -3.36
CA HIS A 447 -5.76 -12.29 -3.66
C HIS A 447 -5.80 -12.56 -5.17
N TYR A 448 -4.99 -13.52 -5.63
CA TYR A 448 -4.89 -13.83 -7.06
C TYR A 448 -5.97 -14.80 -7.48
N SER A 449 -6.84 -14.38 -8.41
CA SER A 449 -7.95 -15.19 -8.94
C SER A 449 -7.52 -16.55 -9.50
N LYS A 450 -6.25 -16.69 -9.93
CA LYS A 450 -5.72 -17.99 -10.39
C LYS A 450 -5.68 -19.10 -9.34
N TYR A 451 -5.70 -18.75 -8.05
CA TYR A 451 -5.73 -19.71 -6.94
C TYR A 451 -7.13 -19.96 -6.41
N VAL A 452 -8.09 -19.13 -6.82
CA VAL A 452 -9.48 -19.24 -6.34
C VAL A 452 -10.16 -20.47 -6.92
N LYS A 453 -10.89 -21.18 -6.05
CA LYS A 453 -11.70 -22.36 -6.42
C LYS A 453 -13.10 -22.23 -5.83
N ILE A 454 -14.10 -22.65 -6.58
CA ILE A 454 -15.46 -22.79 -6.09
C ILE A 454 -15.62 -24.24 -5.63
N LEU A 455 -15.80 -24.44 -4.34
CA LEU A 455 -16.05 -25.76 -3.76
C LEU A 455 -17.46 -26.22 -4.16
N LYS A 456 -17.57 -27.45 -4.60
CA LYS A 456 -18.89 -28.06 -4.78
C LYS A 456 -19.56 -28.20 -3.42
N THR A 457 -20.68 -27.53 -3.22
CA THR A 457 -21.56 -27.83 -2.06
C THR A 457 -21.99 -29.29 -2.19
N GLU A 458 -21.57 -30.15 -1.26
CA GLU A 458 -22.23 -31.44 -1.10
C GLU A 458 -23.68 -31.13 -0.81
N THR A 459 -24.57 -31.49 -1.72
CA THR A 459 -25.99 -31.56 -1.45
C THR A 459 -26.14 -32.62 -0.36
N VAL A 460 -26.33 -32.17 0.89
CA VAL A 460 -26.82 -33.07 1.94
C VAL A 460 -28.18 -33.52 1.46
N ASN A 461 -28.23 -34.71 0.88
CA ASN A 461 -29.48 -35.42 0.63
C ASN A 461 -30.11 -35.70 1.99
N ASN A 462 -31.01 -34.84 2.43
CA ASN A 462 -31.96 -35.14 3.50
C ASN A 462 -32.94 -36.20 3.04
N ASN A 463 -32.46 -37.42 2.77
CA ASN A 463 -33.25 -38.61 2.73
C ASN A 463 -33.14 -39.33 4.08
N GLY A 464 -33.65 -38.68 5.11
CA GLY A 464 -33.95 -39.28 6.39
C GLY A 464 -35.46 -39.28 6.57
N GLN A 465 -36.12 -40.28 6.10
CA GLN A 465 -37.43 -40.65 6.64
C GLN A 465 -37.25 -41.75 7.70
N PRO A 466 -38.11 -41.69 8.77
CA PRO A 466 -38.07 -42.56 9.92
C PRO A 466 -38.48 -43.98 9.59
#